data_f0cbbc9e3eef397a87620f606411a0a4
#
_entry.id   f0cbbc9e3eef397a87620f606411a0a4
#
_cell.length_a   1.000
_cell.length_b   1.000
_cell.length_c   1.000
_cell.angle_alpha   90.00
_cell.angle_beta   90.00
_cell.angle_gamma   90.00
#
_symmetry.space_group_name_H-M   'P 1'
#
loop_
_entity.id
_entity.type
_entity.pdbx_description
1 polymer ?
#
loop_
_entity_poly.entity_id
_entity_poly.type
_entity_poly.pdbx_seq_one_letter_code
_entity_poly.pdbx_strand_id
1 'polypeptide(L)'
;MENAFIEDLDDIYEKANSITLGYDSYFILNNDGSYNYYNIPSRLKEKLKERSAGDPIPELVSLGTFNPDSYFIQFADGKQYWRKIPEELEDILEDTQHYVDLIAMGEEDDYYIKLSNGKEYWNIPGRLADRLRGKHAERTIAGVTLGYDDEYSVRFTDCSMTSNMKSKTFWREYDNINDATGVKQVIVGAKGDYIMLG
;
A
#
# COMPACT_ATOMS: atom_id res chain seq x y z
N MET A 1 0.33 -20.23 2.22
CA MET A 1 0.98 -20.34 0.87
C MET A 1 2.47 -20.36 1.08
N GLU A 2 3.12 -21.47 0.74
CA GLU A 2 4.56 -21.61 0.90
C GLU A 2 5.31 -20.84 -0.18
N ASN A 3 6.14 -19.90 0.20
CA ASN A 3 7.42 -19.48 -0.40
C ASN A 3 7.59 -19.37 -1.95
N ALA A 4 6.55 -19.28 -2.75
CA ALA A 4 6.71 -19.07 -4.21
C ALA A 4 7.06 -17.60 -4.59
N PHE A 5 7.20 -16.72 -3.60
CA PHE A 5 7.33 -15.27 -3.80
C PHE A 5 8.77 -14.73 -3.65
N ILE A 6 9.72 -15.55 -3.20
CA ILE A 6 11.01 -15.05 -2.71
C ILE A 6 12.15 -15.14 -3.75
N GLU A 7 12.03 -15.93 -4.79
CA GLU A 7 13.19 -16.18 -5.68
C GLU A 7 13.51 -15.07 -6.70
N ASP A 8 12.61 -14.09 -6.91
CA ASP A 8 12.81 -13.00 -7.89
C ASP A 8 12.63 -11.58 -7.31
N LEU A 9 12.59 -11.41 -5.98
CA LEU A 9 12.30 -10.10 -5.36
C LEU A 9 13.37 -9.04 -5.63
N ASP A 10 14.64 -9.42 -5.72
CA ASP A 10 15.72 -8.45 -5.96
C ASP A 10 15.61 -7.81 -7.35
N ASP A 11 15.31 -8.63 -8.38
CA ASP A 11 15.08 -8.15 -9.76
C ASP A 11 13.77 -7.33 -9.89
N ILE A 12 12.75 -7.69 -9.12
CA ILE A 12 11.47 -6.98 -9.09
C ILE A 12 11.62 -5.63 -8.40
N TYR A 13 12.37 -5.58 -7.29
CA TYR A 13 12.52 -4.37 -6.50
C TYR A 13 13.24 -3.24 -7.23
N GLU A 14 14.31 -3.54 -7.97
CA GLU A 14 15.03 -2.53 -8.76
C GLU A 14 14.15 -1.87 -9.83
N LYS A 15 13.12 -2.58 -10.31
CA LYS A 15 12.20 -2.13 -11.36
C LYS A 15 10.88 -1.58 -10.81
N ALA A 16 10.51 -1.98 -9.60
CA ALA A 16 9.23 -1.59 -9.02
C ALA A 16 9.20 -0.13 -8.58
N ASN A 17 8.19 0.59 -9.03
CA ASN A 17 7.81 1.90 -8.51
C ASN A 17 6.99 1.77 -7.21
N SER A 18 6.04 0.83 -7.21
CA SER A 18 5.24 0.51 -6.03
C SER A 18 4.80 -0.95 -6.01
N ILE A 19 4.64 -1.46 -4.81
CA ILE A 19 4.11 -2.79 -4.53
C ILE A 19 2.97 -2.63 -3.53
N THR A 20 1.84 -3.27 -3.80
CA THR A 20 0.72 -3.35 -2.84
C THR A 20 0.31 -4.80 -2.64
N LEU A 21 0.06 -5.16 -1.40
CA LEU A 21 -0.49 -6.44 -1.01
C LEU A 21 -1.96 -6.26 -0.64
N GLY A 22 -2.79 -7.21 -1.04
CA GLY A 22 -4.19 -7.28 -0.67
C GLY A 22 -4.53 -8.61 -0.01
N TYR A 23 -5.81 -8.94 0.04
CA TYR A 23 -6.29 -10.22 0.53
C TYR A 23 -5.97 -11.34 -0.48
N ASP A 24 -4.96 -12.15 -0.20
CA ASP A 24 -4.44 -13.21 -1.09
C ASP A 24 -4.07 -12.69 -2.52
N SER A 25 -3.67 -11.44 -2.65
CA SER A 25 -3.41 -10.77 -3.92
C SER A 25 -2.25 -9.78 -3.84
N TYR A 26 -1.67 -9.47 -4.99
CA TYR A 26 -0.69 -8.39 -5.11
C TYR A 26 -0.79 -7.65 -6.44
N PHE A 27 -0.26 -6.44 -6.42
CA PHE A 27 -0.04 -5.63 -7.60
C PHE A 27 1.34 -4.96 -7.53
N ILE A 28 2.13 -5.06 -8.59
CA ILE A 28 3.45 -4.45 -8.72
C ILE A 28 3.39 -3.51 -9.92
N LEU A 29 3.64 -2.24 -9.68
CA LEU A 29 3.79 -1.22 -10.71
C LEU A 29 5.28 -0.95 -10.91
N ASN A 30 5.76 -1.07 -12.12
CA ASN A 30 7.17 -0.85 -12.48
C ASN A 30 7.44 0.61 -12.87
N ASN A 31 8.70 1.01 -12.80
CA ASN A 31 9.17 2.36 -13.16
C ASN A 31 8.92 2.72 -14.64
N ASP A 32 8.80 1.73 -15.51
CA ASP A 32 8.51 1.90 -16.94
C ASP A 32 6.99 1.95 -17.24
N GLY A 33 6.15 1.87 -16.20
CA GLY A 33 4.70 1.86 -16.30
C GLY A 33 4.11 0.47 -16.62
N SER A 34 4.92 -0.54 -16.84
CA SER A 34 4.44 -1.93 -16.88
C SER A 34 4.00 -2.40 -15.49
N TYR A 35 3.20 -3.44 -15.43
CA TYR A 35 2.72 -3.96 -14.14
C TYR A 35 2.55 -5.47 -14.16
N ASN A 36 2.70 -6.06 -12.97
CA ASN A 36 2.45 -7.47 -12.70
C ASN A 36 1.44 -7.59 -11.57
N TYR A 37 0.64 -8.63 -11.61
CA TYR A 37 -0.34 -8.87 -10.55
C TYR A 37 -0.70 -10.34 -10.39
N TYR A 38 -1.18 -10.66 -9.21
CA TYR A 38 -1.75 -11.96 -8.91
C TYR A 38 -3.07 -11.78 -8.17
N ASN A 39 -4.08 -12.56 -8.57
CA ASN A 39 -5.39 -12.70 -7.93
C ASN A 39 -6.09 -11.38 -7.53
N ILE A 40 -5.88 -10.30 -8.30
CA ILE A 40 -6.54 -9.02 -8.05
C ILE A 40 -8.05 -9.08 -8.37
N PRO A 41 -8.88 -8.17 -7.81
CA PRO A 41 -10.30 -8.08 -8.06
C PRO A 41 -10.65 -8.11 -9.56
N SER A 42 -11.71 -8.86 -9.92
CA SER A 42 -12.12 -9.01 -11.34
C SER A 42 -12.44 -7.66 -11.99
N ARG A 43 -13.07 -6.75 -11.25
CA ARG A 43 -13.38 -5.40 -11.74
C ARG A 43 -12.14 -4.54 -11.96
N LEU A 44 -11.12 -4.71 -11.15
CA LEU A 44 -9.81 -4.07 -11.40
C LEU A 44 -9.17 -4.62 -12.68
N LYS A 45 -9.20 -5.95 -12.89
CA LYS A 45 -8.75 -6.56 -14.15
C LYS A 45 -9.49 -6.03 -15.37
N GLU A 46 -10.80 -5.80 -15.27
CA GLU A 46 -11.60 -5.20 -16.33
C GLU A 46 -11.12 -3.76 -16.63
N LYS A 47 -10.94 -2.93 -15.61
CA LYS A 47 -10.43 -1.55 -15.78
C LYS A 47 -9.06 -1.49 -16.45
N LEU A 48 -8.16 -2.41 -16.10
CA LEU A 48 -6.85 -2.51 -16.75
C LEU A 48 -6.97 -2.95 -18.22
N LYS A 49 -7.89 -3.87 -18.53
CA LYS A 49 -8.12 -4.37 -19.91
C LYS A 49 -8.88 -3.39 -20.82
N GLU A 50 -9.69 -2.50 -20.25
CA GLU A 50 -10.39 -1.46 -21.00
C GLU A 50 -9.42 -0.44 -21.62
N ARG A 51 -8.14 -0.46 -21.23
CA ARG A 51 -7.10 0.42 -21.72
C ARG A 51 -6.39 -0.17 -22.94
N SER A 52 -6.23 0.66 -23.96
CA SER A 52 -5.51 0.34 -25.20
C SER A 52 -4.06 0.83 -25.14
N ALA A 53 -3.24 0.38 -26.09
CA ALA A 53 -1.89 0.91 -26.22
C ALA A 53 -1.93 2.43 -26.49
N GLY A 54 -1.28 3.21 -25.62
CA GLY A 54 -1.29 4.67 -25.68
C GLY A 54 -2.23 5.35 -24.69
N ASP A 55 -3.11 4.60 -24.02
CA ASP A 55 -3.89 5.13 -22.89
C ASP A 55 -3.02 5.36 -21.66
N PRO A 56 -3.42 6.29 -20.77
CA PRO A 56 -2.70 6.55 -19.52
C PRO A 56 -2.52 5.28 -18.67
N ILE A 57 -1.30 5.09 -18.20
CA ILE A 57 -0.92 3.95 -17.35
C ILE A 57 -1.42 4.13 -15.91
N PRO A 58 -1.52 3.05 -15.11
CA PRO A 58 -1.71 3.17 -13.67
C PRO A 58 -0.56 3.94 -13.01
N GLU A 59 -0.87 4.84 -12.08
CA GLU A 59 0.11 5.56 -11.26
C GLU A 59 0.07 5.13 -9.80
N LEU A 60 -1.12 4.78 -9.30
CA LEU A 60 -1.32 4.38 -7.92
C LEU A 60 -2.36 3.27 -7.87
N VAL A 61 -2.03 2.19 -7.19
CA VAL A 61 -2.94 1.09 -6.90
C VAL A 61 -2.86 0.76 -5.42
N SER A 62 -4.01 0.57 -4.79
CA SER A 62 -4.11 0.01 -3.44
C SER A 62 -5.14 -1.13 -3.45
N LEU A 63 -4.81 -2.20 -2.74
CA LEU A 63 -5.67 -3.36 -2.57
C LEU A 63 -6.09 -3.46 -1.11
N GLY A 64 -7.36 -3.79 -0.86
CA GLY A 64 -7.84 -4.02 0.49
C GLY A 64 -7.25 -5.30 1.10
N THR A 65 -6.78 -5.22 2.33
CA THR A 65 -6.21 -6.38 3.04
C THR A 65 -7.27 -7.22 3.74
N PHE A 66 -8.48 -6.72 3.89
CA PHE A 66 -9.60 -7.40 4.54
C PHE A 66 -10.64 -7.95 3.55
N ASN A 67 -10.99 -7.16 2.53
CA ASN A 67 -11.97 -7.55 1.52
C ASN A 67 -11.30 -7.84 0.18
N PRO A 68 -11.41 -9.07 -0.39
CA PRO A 68 -10.75 -9.43 -1.64
C PRO A 68 -11.25 -8.67 -2.88
N ASP A 69 -12.41 -8.00 -2.79
CA ASP A 69 -12.97 -7.18 -3.86
C ASP A 69 -12.65 -5.69 -3.71
N SER A 70 -11.97 -5.30 -2.61
CA SER A 70 -11.61 -3.92 -2.32
C SER A 70 -10.39 -3.48 -3.11
N TYR A 71 -10.52 -2.35 -3.81
CA TYR A 71 -9.39 -1.72 -4.50
C TYR A 71 -9.62 -0.23 -4.74
N PHE A 72 -8.53 0.48 -4.92
CA PHE A 72 -8.42 1.80 -5.52
C PHE A 72 -7.38 1.77 -6.64
N ILE A 73 -7.65 2.48 -7.76
CA ILE A 73 -6.69 2.72 -8.84
C ILE A 73 -6.81 4.14 -9.34
N GLN A 74 -5.67 4.80 -9.53
CA GLN A 74 -5.54 6.09 -10.21
C GLN A 74 -4.66 5.93 -11.44
N PHE A 75 -5.08 6.54 -12.55
CA PHE A 75 -4.33 6.56 -13.81
C PHE A 75 -3.66 7.92 -14.01
N ALA A 76 -2.65 7.97 -14.88
CA ALA A 76 -1.90 9.18 -15.21
C ALA A 76 -2.74 10.33 -15.81
N ASP A 77 -3.95 10.05 -16.27
CA ASP A 77 -4.93 11.07 -16.70
C ASP A 77 -5.81 11.60 -15.56
N GLY A 78 -5.55 11.17 -14.33
CA GLY A 78 -6.30 11.54 -13.13
C GLY A 78 -7.60 10.77 -12.93
N LYS A 79 -7.97 9.86 -13.84
CA LYS A 79 -9.15 9.01 -13.64
C LYS A 79 -8.90 8.04 -12.50
N GLN A 80 -9.87 8.00 -11.59
CA GLN A 80 -9.86 7.15 -10.42
C GLN A 80 -11.02 6.18 -10.48
N TYR A 81 -10.80 4.95 -9.97
CA TYR A 81 -11.83 3.95 -9.80
C TYR A 81 -11.59 3.21 -8.49
N TRP A 82 -12.67 2.90 -7.80
CA TRP A 82 -12.63 2.15 -6.54
C TRP A 82 -13.84 1.24 -6.39
N ARG A 83 -13.73 0.33 -5.45
CA ARG A 83 -14.80 -0.60 -5.11
C ARG A 83 -14.59 -1.17 -3.72
N LYS A 84 -15.70 -1.31 -2.98
CA LYS A 84 -15.71 -1.95 -1.66
C LYS A 84 -14.68 -1.37 -0.69
N ILE A 85 -14.49 -0.08 -0.74
CA ILE A 85 -13.67 0.70 0.19
C ILE A 85 -14.53 1.19 1.38
N PRO A 86 -13.93 1.65 2.48
CA PRO A 86 -14.65 2.28 3.59
C PRO A 86 -15.54 3.45 3.11
N GLU A 87 -16.75 3.58 3.68
CA GLU A 87 -17.74 4.59 3.27
C GLU A 87 -17.16 6.03 3.41
N GLU A 88 -16.50 6.33 4.52
CA GLU A 88 -15.88 7.65 4.72
C GLU A 88 -14.77 7.95 3.69
N LEU A 89 -14.00 6.93 3.29
CA LEU A 89 -13.01 7.07 2.23
C LEU A 89 -13.66 7.31 0.86
N GLU A 90 -14.80 6.64 0.58
CA GLU A 90 -15.57 6.85 -0.64
C GLU A 90 -16.09 8.28 -0.72
N ASP A 91 -16.66 8.81 0.36
CA ASP A 91 -17.12 10.22 0.45
C ASP A 91 -15.98 11.21 0.17
N ILE A 92 -14.78 10.98 0.73
CA ILE A 92 -13.61 11.82 0.47
C ILE A 92 -13.21 11.80 -1.01
N LEU A 93 -13.23 10.62 -1.63
CA LEU A 93 -12.85 10.46 -3.03
C LEU A 93 -13.89 11.05 -3.99
N GLU A 94 -15.19 10.99 -3.66
CA GLU A 94 -16.26 11.62 -4.43
C GLU A 94 -16.24 13.14 -4.37
N ASP A 95 -15.89 13.70 -3.21
CA ASP A 95 -15.86 15.15 -2.99
C ASP A 95 -14.56 15.81 -3.48
N THR A 96 -13.50 15.04 -3.71
CA THR A 96 -12.19 15.61 -4.08
C THR A 96 -12.01 15.73 -5.60
N GLN A 97 -11.36 16.84 -6.01
CA GLN A 97 -10.83 17.02 -7.36
C GLN A 97 -9.31 16.88 -7.41
N HIS A 98 -8.69 16.43 -6.30
CA HIS A 98 -7.26 16.31 -6.18
C HIS A 98 -6.81 14.88 -6.49
N TYR A 99 -5.59 14.76 -7.01
CA TYR A 99 -4.91 13.48 -7.10
C TYR A 99 -4.67 12.90 -5.71
N VAL A 100 -4.62 11.59 -5.66
CA VAL A 100 -4.22 10.85 -4.46
C VAL A 100 -2.73 10.58 -4.53
N ASP A 101 -1.98 11.07 -3.55
CA ASP A 101 -0.54 10.84 -3.44
C ASP A 101 -0.23 9.50 -2.72
N LEU A 102 -1.01 9.20 -1.67
CA LEU A 102 -0.88 7.96 -0.90
C LEU A 102 -2.27 7.45 -0.52
N ILE A 103 -2.45 6.15 -0.55
CA ILE A 103 -3.65 5.48 -0.05
C ILE A 103 -3.29 4.09 0.45
N ALA A 104 -3.83 3.73 1.60
CA ALA A 104 -3.76 2.39 2.17
C ALA A 104 -5.12 2.01 2.75
N MET A 105 -5.49 0.75 2.62
CA MET A 105 -6.72 0.19 3.17
C MET A 105 -6.38 -1.04 4.03
N GLY A 106 -6.84 -1.02 5.26
CA GLY A 106 -6.59 -2.06 6.26
C GLY A 106 -7.79 -2.96 6.51
N GLU A 107 -7.94 -3.36 7.76
CA GLU A 107 -9.05 -4.18 8.24
C GLU A 107 -10.31 -3.33 8.37
N GLU A 108 -11.46 -3.91 8.04
CA GLU A 108 -12.77 -3.26 8.14
C GLU A 108 -12.79 -1.87 7.48
N ASP A 109 -12.91 -0.83 8.28
CA ASP A 109 -13.00 0.57 7.85
C ASP A 109 -11.67 1.32 8.02
N ASP A 110 -10.56 0.62 8.27
CA ASP A 110 -9.25 1.23 8.37
C ASP A 110 -8.77 1.75 7.02
N TYR A 111 -8.41 3.03 6.98
CA TYR A 111 -7.80 3.65 5.80
C TYR A 111 -6.87 4.81 6.18
N TYR A 112 -5.97 5.12 5.27
CA TYR A 112 -5.18 6.34 5.22
C TYR A 112 -5.18 6.88 3.79
N ILE A 113 -5.42 8.17 3.62
CA ILE A 113 -5.31 8.85 2.32
C ILE A 113 -4.62 10.20 2.48
N LYS A 114 -3.72 10.50 1.55
CA LYS A 114 -3.10 11.81 1.37
C LYS A 114 -3.38 12.31 -0.04
N LEU A 115 -3.90 13.52 -0.13
CA LEU A 115 -4.19 14.19 -1.38
C LEU A 115 -3.04 15.10 -1.82
N SER A 116 -2.95 15.38 -3.12
CA SER A 116 -1.90 16.22 -3.72
C SER A 116 -1.88 17.68 -3.22
N ASN A 117 -2.94 18.12 -2.56
CA ASN A 117 -2.98 19.42 -1.86
C ASN A 117 -2.38 19.36 -0.45
N GLY A 118 -1.86 18.21 -0.02
CA GLY A 118 -1.25 17.96 1.27
C GLY A 118 -2.24 17.61 2.39
N LYS A 119 -3.57 17.59 2.12
CA LYS A 119 -4.54 17.13 3.12
C LYS A 119 -4.42 15.63 3.34
N GLU A 120 -4.52 15.24 4.60
CA GLU A 120 -4.48 13.84 5.03
C GLU A 120 -5.76 13.52 5.81
N TYR A 121 -6.34 12.35 5.53
CA TYR A 121 -7.51 11.82 6.23
C TYR A 121 -7.23 10.37 6.59
N TRP A 122 -7.73 9.95 7.73
CA TRP A 122 -7.53 8.57 8.16
C TRP A 122 -8.57 8.10 9.17
N ASN A 123 -8.88 6.83 9.11
CA ASN A 123 -9.36 6.00 10.18
C ASN A 123 -8.35 4.85 10.32
N ILE A 124 -7.51 4.87 11.34
CA ILE A 124 -6.36 3.96 11.49
C ILE A 124 -6.33 3.37 12.90
N PRO A 125 -5.68 2.20 13.10
CA PRO A 125 -5.53 1.61 14.42
C PRO A 125 -5.06 2.62 15.47
N GLY A 126 -5.70 2.61 16.64
CA GLY A 126 -5.47 3.61 17.71
C GLY A 126 -3.99 3.77 18.08
N ARG A 127 -3.22 2.67 18.11
CA ARG A 127 -1.77 2.71 18.37
C ARG A 127 -1.01 3.50 17.29
N LEU A 128 -1.41 3.39 16.01
CA LEU A 128 -0.81 4.17 14.94
C LEU A 128 -1.22 5.64 15.06
N ALA A 129 -2.51 5.92 15.29
CA ALA A 129 -3.02 7.26 15.50
C ALA A 129 -2.28 8.00 16.62
N ASP A 130 -2.05 7.35 17.76
CA ASP A 130 -1.30 7.90 18.89
C ASP A 130 0.15 8.22 18.52
N ARG A 131 0.80 7.36 17.73
CA ARG A 131 2.18 7.59 17.27
C ARG A 131 2.25 8.77 16.30
N LEU A 132 1.32 8.87 15.35
CA LEU A 132 1.30 9.96 14.36
C LEU A 132 0.96 11.31 15.01
N ARG A 133 0.04 11.33 15.98
CA ARG A 133 -0.28 12.57 16.74
C ARG A 133 0.79 12.95 17.76
N GLY A 134 1.57 12.00 18.23
CA GLY A 134 2.59 12.18 19.27
C GLY A 134 4.02 12.24 18.71
N LYS A 135 4.77 11.14 18.87
CA LYS A 135 6.20 11.05 18.54
C LYS A 135 6.55 11.44 17.09
N HIS A 136 5.62 11.28 16.17
CA HIS A 136 5.84 11.47 14.73
C HIS A 136 5.00 12.61 14.13
N ALA A 137 4.40 13.46 14.94
CA ALA A 137 3.48 14.53 14.49
C ALA A 137 4.09 15.53 13.49
N GLU A 138 5.40 15.75 13.56
CA GLU A 138 6.11 16.68 12.66
C GLU A 138 6.78 15.99 11.45
N ARG A 139 6.59 14.66 11.32
CA ARG A 139 7.23 13.90 10.24
C ARG A 139 6.30 13.80 9.04
N THR A 140 6.86 13.99 7.86
CA THR A 140 6.14 13.79 6.61
C THR A 140 6.11 12.31 6.24
N ILE A 141 4.89 11.78 6.04
CA ILE A 141 4.67 10.39 5.63
C ILE A 141 5.03 10.25 4.15
N ALA A 142 5.88 9.26 3.83
CA ALA A 142 6.28 8.87 2.49
C ALA A 142 5.65 7.56 2.02
N GLY A 143 5.11 6.76 2.92
CA GLY A 143 4.41 5.53 2.60
C GLY A 143 3.70 4.96 3.81
N VAL A 144 2.54 4.37 3.59
CA VAL A 144 1.72 3.68 4.59
C VAL A 144 1.26 2.35 4.02
N THR A 145 1.33 1.31 4.81
CA THR A 145 0.65 0.05 4.56
C THR A 145 -0.10 -0.37 5.82
N LEU A 146 -1.33 -0.80 5.64
CA LEU A 146 -2.22 -1.27 6.69
C LEU A 146 -2.53 -2.74 6.44
N GLY A 147 -2.38 -3.55 7.47
CA GLY A 147 -2.60 -4.98 7.42
C GLY A 147 -3.87 -5.40 8.16
N TYR A 148 -3.87 -6.65 8.59
CA TYR A 148 -4.91 -7.26 9.41
C TYR A 148 -4.48 -7.17 10.90
N ASP A 149 -5.47 -7.12 11.82
CA ASP A 149 -5.24 -7.23 13.27
C ASP A 149 -4.28 -6.13 13.82
N ASP A 150 -4.53 -4.87 13.44
CA ASP A 150 -3.72 -3.69 13.79
C ASP A 150 -2.26 -3.72 13.28
N GLU A 151 -1.92 -4.57 12.32
CA GLU A 151 -0.60 -4.55 11.71
C GLU A 151 -0.46 -3.39 10.74
N TYR A 152 0.67 -2.71 10.78
CA TYR A 152 0.96 -1.58 9.89
C TYR A 152 2.46 -1.36 9.73
N SER A 153 2.81 -0.66 8.66
CA SER A 153 4.11 -0.02 8.49
C SER A 153 3.95 1.38 7.90
N VAL A 154 4.67 2.34 8.47
CA VAL A 154 4.73 3.72 7.98
C VAL A 154 6.19 4.10 7.78
N ARG A 155 6.51 4.57 6.58
CA ARG A 155 7.80 5.14 6.20
C ARG A 155 7.68 6.66 6.12
N PHE A 156 8.67 7.35 6.65
CA PHE A 156 8.77 8.81 6.60
C PHE A 156 9.78 9.27 5.54
N THR A 157 9.70 10.54 5.15
CA THR A 157 10.61 11.13 4.14
C THR A 157 12.07 11.18 4.59
N ASP A 158 12.33 11.11 5.89
CA ASP A 158 13.67 10.99 6.47
C ASP A 158 14.21 9.55 6.49
N CYS A 159 13.56 8.64 5.76
CA CYS A 159 13.84 7.21 5.69
C CYS A 159 13.63 6.44 6.99
N SER A 160 13.18 7.06 8.05
CA SER A 160 12.80 6.35 9.28
C SER A 160 11.47 5.62 9.10
N MET A 161 11.27 4.59 9.92
CA MET A 161 10.03 3.79 9.89
C MET A 161 9.44 3.57 11.28
N THR A 162 8.15 3.31 11.29
CA THR A 162 7.46 2.73 12.45
C THR A 162 6.53 1.62 11.98
N SER A 163 6.60 0.48 12.64
CA SER A 163 5.81 -0.70 12.29
C SER A 163 5.21 -1.34 13.55
N ASN A 164 4.12 -2.07 13.36
CA ASN A 164 3.52 -2.94 14.36
C ASN A 164 3.22 -4.28 13.70
N MET A 165 4.09 -5.24 13.86
CA MET A 165 3.93 -6.59 13.33
C MET A 165 3.89 -7.59 14.49
N LYS A 166 2.96 -8.54 14.43
CA LYS A 166 2.79 -9.56 15.47
C LYS A 166 3.71 -10.76 15.28
N SER A 167 4.18 -10.97 14.06
CA SER A 167 5.06 -12.10 13.72
C SER A 167 6.44 -11.97 14.35
N LYS A 168 6.86 -13.00 15.11
CA LYS A 168 8.24 -13.10 15.62
C LYS A 168 9.25 -13.32 14.47
N THR A 169 8.82 -13.98 13.40
CA THR A 169 9.63 -14.20 12.21
C THR A 169 9.95 -12.87 11.55
N PHE A 170 8.95 -12.00 11.41
CA PHE A 170 9.15 -10.64 10.92
C PHE A 170 10.29 -9.92 11.66
N TRP A 171 10.24 -9.84 12.98
CA TRP A 171 11.23 -9.09 13.75
C TRP A 171 12.65 -9.67 13.64
N ARG A 172 12.77 -11.00 13.56
CA ARG A 172 14.07 -11.65 13.34
C ARG A 172 14.63 -11.30 11.96
N GLU A 173 13.79 -11.29 10.91
CA GLU A 173 14.21 -10.93 9.54
C GLU A 173 14.50 -9.45 9.45
N TYR A 174 13.69 -8.61 10.08
CA TYR A 174 13.91 -7.17 10.15
C TYR A 174 15.29 -6.84 10.75
N ASP A 175 15.63 -7.44 11.87
CA ASP A 175 16.93 -7.22 12.51
C ASP A 175 18.07 -7.67 11.59
N ASN A 176 17.96 -8.83 10.95
CA ASN A 176 18.98 -9.34 10.02
C ASN A 176 19.22 -8.41 8.83
N ILE A 177 18.15 -7.93 8.18
CA ILE A 177 18.23 -7.02 7.04
C ILE A 177 18.72 -5.65 7.49
N ASN A 178 18.22 -5.14 8.60
CA ASN A 178 18.59 -3.84 9.13
C ASN A 178 20.09 -3.77 9.50
N ASP A 179 20.63 -4.86 10.05
CA ASP A 179 22.07 -4.96 10.39
C ASP A 179 22.97 -5.07 9.15
N ALA A 180 22.45 -5.65 8.06
CA ALA A 180 23.23 -5.86 6.84
C ALA A 180 23.19 -4.67 5.86
N THR A 181 21.99 -4.18 5.54
CA THR A 181 21.77 -3.19 4.46
C THR A 181 20.86 -2.03 4.86
N GLY A 182 20.18 -2.15 6.01
CA GLY A 182 19.09 -1.28 6.42
C GLY A 182 17.78 -1.59 5.70
N VAL A 183 16.69 -1.64 6.45
CA VAL A 183 15.35 -1.85 5.89
C VAL A 183 14.85 -0.56 5.26
N LYS A 184 14.60 -0.58 3.96
CA LYS A 184 14.13 0.58 3.19
C LYS A 184 12.61 0.70 3.15
N GLN A 185 11.92 -0.44 3.12
CA GLN A 185 10.46 -0.48 3.07
C GLN A 185 9.94 -1.79 3.65
N VAL A 186 8.79 -1.69 4.32
CA VAL A 186 7.95 -2.82 4.72
C VAL A 186 6.57 -2.61 4.12
N ILE A 187 6.06 -3.63 3.44
CA ILE A 187 4.71 -3.66 2.88
C ILE A 187 3.97 -4.74 3.63
N VAL A 188 2.83 -4.39 4.20
CA VAL A 188 2.01 -5.29 4.99
C VAL A 188 0.78 -5.69 4.18
N GLY A 189 0.43 -6.96 4.23
CA GLY A 189 -0.74 -7.53 3.59
C GLY A 189 -1.75 -8.11 4.59
N ALA A 190 -2.62 -8.98 4.10
CA ALA A 190 -3.57 -9.70 4.92
C ALA A 190 -2.91 -10.83 5.72
N LYS A 191 -3.52 -11.23 6.84
CA LYS A 191 -3.13 -12.44 7.60
C LYS A 191 -1.67 -12.47 8.06
N GLY A 192 -1.03 -11.32 8.26
CA GLY A 192 0.35 -11.23 8.65
C GLY A 192 1.36 -11.44 7.51
N ASP A 193 0.90 -11.41 6.26
CA ASP A 193 1.77 -11.40 5.08
C ASP A 193 2.54 -10.07 5.01
N TYR A 194 3.81 -10.12 4.62
CA TYR A 194 4.62 -8.92 4.45
C TYR A 194 5.71 -9.11 3.38
N ILE A 195 6.17 -8.00 2.85
CA ILE A 195 7.39 -7.89 2.04
C ILE A 195 8.31 -6.91 2.76
N MET A 196 9.59 -7.27 2.84
CA MET A 196 10.63 -6.44 3.45
C MET A 196 11.72 -6.21 2.41
N LEU A 197 12.06 -4.94 2.19
CA LEU A 197 13.03 -4.52 1.20
C LEU A 197 14.21 -3.85 1.92
N GLY A 198 15.42 -4.31 1.63
CA GLY A 198 16.67 -3.85 2.21
C GLY A 198 17.61 -3.15 1.24
#